data_4c67dfbb60d7bfa0a8e28270ff077af6
#
_entry.id   4c67dfbb60d7bfa0a8e28270ff077af6
#
_cell.length_a   1.000
_cell.length_b   1.000
_cell.length_c   1.000
_cell.angle_alpha   90.00
_cell.angle_beta   90.00
_cell.angle_gamma   90.00
#
_symmetry.space_group_name_H-M   'P 1'
#
loop_
_entity.id
_entity.type
_entity.pdbx_description
1 polymer ?
#
loop_
_entity_poly.entity_id
_entity_poly.type
_entity_poly.pdbx_seq_one_letter_code
_entity_poly.pdbx_strand_id
1 'polypeptide(L)'
;MAESERRRTPRFYLVSRVDVLIAGSADPLWGAIANISRAGTTLYIRQSLKLQSKATLRFRFQGEGGRELIEEVTATLVWQRGDTAGLEFDAPLLAGSPAMQKTPNLANHVLKKEEREGK
;
A
#
# COMPACT_ATOMS: atom_id res chain seq x y z
N MET A 1 -21.14 15.40 -22.54
CA MET A 1 -19.72 15.64 -22.74
C MET A 1 -18.90 14.44 -22.32
N ALA A 2 -18.00 14.06 -23.19
CA ALA A 2 -17.17 12.88 -22.96
C ALA A 2 -16.32 12.97 -21.69
N GLU A 3 -15.84 14.15 -21.39
CA GLU A 3 -14.99 14.33 -20.21
C GLU A 3 -15.77 14.14 -18.91
N SER A 4 -17.00 14.62 -18.86
CA SER A 4 -17.85 14.43 -17.69
C SER A 4 -18.13 12.96 -17.46
N GLU A 5 -18.34 12.22 -18.53
CA GLU A 5 -18.62 10.80 -18.43
C GLU A 5 -17.41 10.01 -17.96
N ARG A 6 -16.20 10.40 -18.38
CA ARG A 6 -14.98 9.74 -17.93
C ARG A 6 -14.77 9.89 -16.44
N ARG A 7 -15.32 10.94 -15.84
CA ARG A 7 -15.11 11.23 -14.41
C ARG A 7 -16.21 10.69 -13.51
N ARG A 8 -17.07 9.86 -14.03
CA ARG A 8 -18.08 9.22 -13.18
C ARG A 8 -17.47 8.36 -12.10
N THR A 9 -16.36 7.69 -12.42
CA THR A 9 -15.67 6.87 -11.45
C THR A 9 -14.74 7.75 -10.66
N PRO A 10 -14.88 7.80 -9.32
CA PRO A 10 -13.97 8.57 -8.49
C PRO A 10 -12.55 8.12 -8.69
N ARG A 11 -11.64 9.07 -8.77
CA ARG A 11 -10.22 8.77 -8.84
C ARG A 11 -9.59 9.00 -7.49
N PHE A 12 -8.84 8.01 -7.03
CA PHE A 12 -8.12 8.09 -5.78
C PHE A 12 -6.63 7.95 -6.07
N TYR A 13 -5.84 8.81 -5.44
CA TYR A 13 -4.39 8.84 -5.60
C TYR A 13 -3.75 8.33 -4.33
N LEU A 14 -2.76 7.46 -4.48
CA LEU A 14 -2.06 6.88 -3.34
C LEU A 14 -1.21 7.94 -2.66
N VAL A 15 -1.43 8.07 -1.34
CA VAL A 15 -0.62 8.96 -0.50
C VAL A 15 0.65 8.21 -0.11
N SER A 16 1.78 8.90 -0.12
CA SER A 16 3.07 8.24 0.16
C SER A 16 3.19 7.74 1.60
N ARG A 17 2.49 8.36 2.54
CA ARG A 17 2.54 7.97 3.94
C ARG A 17 1.68 6.73 4.19
N VAL A 18 2.26 5.74 4.88
CA VAL A 18 1.60 4.50 5.25
C VAL A 18 1.64 4.35 6.75
N ASP A 19 0.52 4.05 7.37
CA ASP A 19 0.48 3.72 8.79
C ASP A 19 0.84 2.25 8.95
N VAL A 20 1.72 1.96 9.92
CA VAL A 20 2.24 0.62 10.17
C VAL A 20 1.86 0.21 11.57
N LEU A 21 1.03 -0.81 11.68
CA LEU A 21 0.53 -1.32 12.96
C LEU A 21 1.18 -2.67 13.21
N ILE A 22 2.17 -2.70 14.10
CA ILE A 22 2.90 -3.94 14.40
C ILE A 22 2.08 -4.78 15.37
N ALA A 23 1.94 -6.06 15.08
CA ALA A 23 1.22 -6.99 15.96
C ALA A 23 1.91 -7.03 17.32
N GLY A 24 1.11 -6.89 18.37
CA GLY A 24 1.63 -6.90 19.75
C GLY A 24 2.11 -5.55 20.25
N SER A 25 2.09 -4.51 19.41
CA SER A 25 2.48 -3.17 19.81
C SER A 25 1.26 -2.25 19.79
N ALA A 26 1.14 -1.42 20.82
CA ALA A 26 0.06 -0.45 20.91
C ALA A 26 0.37 0.84 20.15
N ASP A 27 1.63 1.10 19.86
CA ASP A 27 2.05 2.37 19.25
C ASP A 27 2.04 2.27 17.72
N PRO A 28 1.20 3.06 17.05
CA PRO A 28 1.22 3.08 15.60
C PRO A 28 2.47 3.79 15.11
N LEU A 29 3.05 3.23 14.05
CA LEU A 29 4.19 3.84 13.37
C LEU A 29 3.73 4.32 12.00
N TRP A 30 4.58 5.07 11.34
CA TRP A 30 4.30 5.42 9.96
C TRP A 30 5.59 5.42 9.15
N GLY A 31 5.44 5.18 7.87
CA GLY A 31 6.55 5.21 6.95
C GLY A 31 6.13 5.83 5.63
N ALA A 32 7.10 6.09 4.77
CA ALA A 32 6.84 6.59 3.43
C ALA A 32 7.14 5.51 2.40
N ILE A 33 6.31 5.40 1.38
CA ILE A 33 6.49 4.40 0.35
C ILE A 33 7.72 4.73 -0.49
N ALA A 34 8.70 3.81 -0.51
CA ALA A 34 9.83 3.91 -1.42
C ALA A 34 9.54 3.16 -2.71
N ASN A 35 8.87 2.01 -2.58
CA ASN A 35 8.48 1.20 -3.72
C ASN A 35 7.33 0.29 -3.33
N ILE A 36 6.54 -0.12 -4.29
CA ILE A 36 5.44 -1.06 -4.06
C ILE A 36 5.28 -1.96 -5.28
N SER A 37 4.98 -3.24 -5.01
CA SER A 37 4.71 -4.23 -6.05
C SER A 37 3.52 -5.09 -5.61
N ARG A 38 3.14 -6.05 -6.44
CA ARG A 38 2.06 -6.96 -6.05
C ARG A 38 2.44 -7.88 -4.89
N ALA A 39 3.73 -8.07 -4.65
CA ALA A 39 4.21 -8.99 -3.62
C ALA A 39 4.50 -8.30 -2.30
N GLY A 40 4.76 -7.00 -2.30
CA GLY A 40 5.13 -6.29 -1.09
C GLY A 40 5.47 -4.84 -1.33
N THR A 41 6.04 -4.22 -0.30
CA THR A 41 6.40 -2.81 -0.37
C THR A 41 7.70 -2.56 0.37
N THR A 42 8.43 -1.55 -0.06
CA THR A 42 9.60 -1.04 0.65
C THR A 42 9.21 0.33 1.19
N LEU A 43 9.45 0.53 2.48
CA LEU A 43 9.10 1.76 3.17
C LEU A 43 10.34 2.41 3.77
N TYR A 44 10.34 3.75 3.79
CA TYR A 44 11.26 4.50 4.63
C TYR A 44 10.62 4.57 6.01
N ILE A 45 11.27 3.98 7.03
CA ILE A 45 10.75 3.95 8.38
C ILE A 45 11.92 4.07 9.36
N ARG A 46 11.83 5.03 10.27
CA ARG A 46 12.95 5.35 11.15
C ARG A 46 13.14 4.38 12.31
N GLN A 47 12.04 3.79 12.77
CA GLN A 47 12.11 2.89 13.93
C GLN A 47 12.71 1.55 13.53
N SER A 48 13.54 1.00 14.39
CA SER A 48 14.01 -0.38 14.21
C SER A 48 12.90 -1.35 14.54
N LEU A 49 12.65 -2.27 13.62
CA LEU A 49 11.59 -3.26 13.77
C LEU A 49 12.20 -4.64 13.87
N LYS A 50 11.52 -5.54 14.57
CA LYS A 50 11.96 -6.91 14.70
C LYS A 50 11.64 -7.68 13.42
N LEU A 51 12.62 -8.41 12.89
CA LEU A 51 12.40 -9.22 11.69
C LEU A 51 11.31 -10.25 11.92
N GLN A 52 10.56 -10.56 10.88
CA GLN A 52 9.42 -11.48 10.88
C GLN A 52 8.23 -10.96 11.67
N SER A 53 8.23 -9.68 12.07
CA SER A 53 7.06 -9.08 12.68
C SER A 53 5.92 -8.98 11.70
N LYS A 54 4.71 -9.29 12.19
CA LYS A 54 3.50 -9.09 11.40
C LYS A 54 3.03 -7.65 11.56
N ALA A 55 2.56 -7.09 10.47
CA ALA A 55 2.09 -5.70 10.47
C ALA A 55 0.83 -5.57 9.64
N THR A 56 -0.01 -4.63 10.03
CA THR A 56 -1.12 -4.18 9.20
C THR A 56 -0.71 -2.84 8.63
N LEU A 57 -0.71 -2.75 7.31
CA LEU A 57 -0.37 -1.53 6.58
C LEU A 57 -1.65 -0.85 6.15
N ARG A 58 -1.79 0.43 6.49
CA ARG A 58 -2.93 1.24 6.07
C ARG A 58 -2.47 2.19 4.99
N PHE A 59 -2.91 1.91 3.78
CA PHE A 59 -2.65 2.76 2.63
C PHE A 59 -3.77 3.76 2.50
N ARG A 60 -3.42 5.03 2.32
CA ARG A 60 -4.39 6.10 2.20
C ARG A 60 -4.46 6.55 0.74
N PHE A 61 -5.68 6.77 0.30
CA PHE A 61 -5.94 7.30 -1.03
C PHE A 61 -6.75 8.56 -0.89
N GLN A 62 -6.36 9.59 -1.62
CA GLN A 62 -7.05 10.87 -1.59
C GLN A 62 -7.71 11.11 -2.94
N GLY A 63 -8.99 11.36 -2.92
CA GLY A 63 -9.79 11.65 -4.10
C GLY A 63 -10.12 13.13 -4.19
N GLU A 64 -10.89 13.45 -5.21
CA GLU A 64 -11.35 14.81 -5.42
C GLU A 64 -12.26 15.26 -4.28
N GLY A 65 -12.21 16.55 -3.95
CA GLY A 65 -13.03 17.11 -2.89
C GLY A 65 -12.59 16.73 -1.49
N GLY A 66 -11.37 16.25 -1.33
CA GLY A 66 -10.82 15.90 -0.02
C GLY A 66 -11.30 14.56 0.52
N ARG A 67 -11.93 13.74 -0.31
CA ARG A 67 -12.38 12.41 0.10
C ARG A 67 -11.18 11.52 0.38
N GLU A 68 -11.24 10.79 1.48
CA GLU A 68 -10.16 9.87 1.86
C GLU A 68 -10.69 8.46 1.90
N LEU A 69 -9.86 7.53 1.42
CA LEU A 69 -10.17 6.12 1.42
C LEU A 69 -8.97 5.39 2.00
N ILE A 70 -9.22 4.44 2.91
CA ILE A 70 -8.16 3.66 3.55
C ILE A 70 -8.33 2.20 3.17
N GLU A 71 -7.23 1.59 2.71
CA GLU A 71 -7.19 0.15 2.42
C GLU A 71 -6.09 -0.48 3.25
N GLU A 72 -6.39 -1.63 3.86
CA GLU A 72 -5.47 -2.32 4.75
C GLU A 72 -4.96 -3.62 4.15
N VAL A 73 -3.67 -3.88 4.37
CA VAL A 73 -3.02 -5.10 3.92
C VAL A 73 -2.18 -5.64 5.07
N THR A 74 -2.26 -6.94 5.30
CA THR A 74 -1.36 -7.58 6.27
C THR A 74 -0.06 -7.96 5.57
N ALA A 75 1.05 -7.80 6.28
CA ALA A 75 2.37 -8.03 5.73
C ALA A 75 3.32 -8.51 6.82
N THR A 76 4.47 -9.02 6.39
CA THR A 76 5.52 -9.47 7.28
C THR A 76 6.79 -8.71 6.96
N LEU A 77 7.49 -8.23 7.99
CA LEU A 77 8.77 -7.56 7.82
C LEU A 77 9.83 -8.60 7.48
N VAL A 78 10.42 -8.51 6.30
CA VAL A 78 11.39 -9.51 5.84
C VAL A 78 12.83 -9.00 5.88
N TRP A 79 13.06 -7.69 5.83
CA TRP A 79 14.39 -7.12 6.01
C TRP A 79 14.28 -5.65 6.43
N GLN A 80 15.35 -5.20 7.08
CA GLN A 80 15.50 -3.78 7.39
C GLN A 80 16.97 -3.42 7.32
N ARG A 81 17.26 -2.29 6.70
CA ARG A 81 18.61 -1.78 6.58
C ARG A 81 18.56 -0.27 6.74
N GLY A 82 19.07 0.22 7.88
CA GLY A 82 18.97 1.63 8.20
C GLY A 82 17.51 2.07 8.28
N ASP A 83 17.18 3.10 7.54
CA ASP A 83 15.83 3.67 7.52
C ASP A 83 14.92 3.04 6.47
N THR A 84 15.34 1.95 5.85
CA THR A 84 14.58 1.29 4.80
C THR A 84 14.18 -0.11 5.24
N ALA A 85 12.90 -0.46 5.05
CA ALA A 85 12.37 -1.75 5.46
C ALA A 85 11.58 -2.38 4.32
N GLY A 86 11.75 -3.69 4.12
CA GLY A 86 10.98 -4.44 3.15
C GLY A 86 9.94 -5.29 3.82
N LEU A 87 8.71 -5.18 3.36
CA LEU A 87 7.58 -5.93 3.88
C LEU A 87 6.94 -6.73 2.74
N GLU A 88 6.73 -8.01 3.00
CA GLU A 88 6.09 -8.90 2.04
C GLU A 88 4.61 -9.04 2.41
N PHE A 89 3.74 -8.83 1.45
CA PHE A 89 2.30 -9.01 1.70
C PHE A 89 2.01 -10.47 1.98
N ASP A 90 1.14 -10.73 2.97
CA ASP A 90 0.75 -12.10 3.31
C ASP A 90 0.01 -12.75 2.14
N ALA A 91 -0.73 -11.96 1.37
CA ALA A 91 -1.39 -12.43 0.16
C ALA A 91 -1.06 -11.46 -0.98
N PRO A 92 -0.38 -11.94 -2.04
CA PRO A 92 -0.07 -11.07 -3.18
C PRO A 92 -1.30 -10.49 -3.84
N LEU A 93 -1.14 -9.30 -4.44
CA LEU A 93 -2.23 -8.60 -5.12
C LEU A 93 -2.40 -9.16 -6.54
N LEU A 94 -2.95 -10.35 -6.63
CA LEU A 94 -3.15 -11.03 -7.91
C LEU A 94 -4.56 -10.78 -8.43
N ALA A 95 -4.69 -10.68 -9.75
CA ALA A 95 -6.00 -10.46 -10.37
C ALA A 95 -6.96 -11.59 -9.98
N GLY A 96 -8.16 -11.22 -9.56
CA GLY A 96 -9.18 -12.18 -9.15
C GLY A 96 -9.00 -12.75 -7.77
N SER A 97 -7.96 -12.37 -7.04
CA SER A 97 -7.73 -12.88 -5.69
C SER A 97 -8.62 -12.15 -4.67
N PRO A 98 -8.90 -12.80 -3.52
CA PRO A 98 -9.61 -12.10 -2.44
C PRO A 98 -8.87 -10.87 -1.93
N ALA A 99 -7.53 -10.92 -1.94
CA ALA A 99 -6.73 -9.76 -1.54
C ALA A 99 -7.00 -8.56 -2.44
N MET A 100 -7.11 -8.79 -3.75
CA MET A 100 -7.41 -7.73 -4.69
C MET A 100 -8.79 -7.13 -4.48
N GLN A 101 -9.76 -7.94 -4.08
CA GLN A 101 -11.12 -7.46 -3.81
C GLN A 101 -11.17 -6.56 -2.59
N LYS A 102 -10.33 -6.81 -1.59
CA LYS A 102 -10.27 -6.01 -0.38
C LYS A 102 -9.53 -4.69 -0.60
N THR A 103 -8.60 -4.66 -1.55
CA THR A 103 -7.78 -3.48 -1.79
C THR A 103 -7.78 -3.10 -3.27
N PRO A 104 -8.96 -2.74 -3.82
CA PRO A 104 -9.07 -2.50 -5.26
C PRO A 104 -8.25 -1.32 -5.76
N ASN A 105 -8.13 -0.25 -4.97
CA ASN A 105 -7.37 0.91 -5.41
C ASN A 105 -5.87 0.66 -5.36
N LEU A 106 -5.42 -0.05 -4.32
CA LEU A 106 -4.01 -0.42 -4.21
C LEU A 106 -3.61 -1.37 -5.35
N ALA A 107 -4.44 -2.37 -5.61
CA ALA A 107 -4.20 -3.31 -6.69
C ALA A 107 -4.14 -2.60 -8.04
N ASN A 108 -5.07 -1.67 -8.28
CA ASN A 108 -5.09 -0.89 -9.50
C ASN A 108 -3.82 -0.06 -9.66
N HIS A 109 -3.39 0.57 -8.58
CA HIS A 109 -2.16 1.36 -8.60
C HIS A 109 -0.96 0.52 -9.00
N VAL A 110 -0.84 -0.66 -8.41
CA VAL A 110 0.29 -1.57 -8.68
C VAL A 110 0.24 -2.08 -10.12
N LEU A 111 -0.94 -2.45 -10.61
CA LEU A 111 -1.08 -2.94 -11.97
C LEU A 111 -0.71 -1.89 -13.01
N LYS A 112 -1.14 -0.65 -12.78
CA LYS A 112 -0.80 0.45 -13.70
C LYS A 112 0.70 0.71 -13.70
N LYS A 113 1.33 0.62 -12.54
CA LYS A 113 2.77 0.78 -12.42
C LYS A 113 3.50 -0.30 -13.22
N GLU A 114 3.05 -1.54 -13.11
CA GLU A 114 3.65 -2.65 -13.85
C GLU A 114 3.50 -2.49 -15.36
N GLU A 115 2.36 -2.00 -15.80
CA GLU A 115 2.14 -1.73 -17.22
C GLU A 115 3.16 -0.73 -17.75
N ARG A 116 3.42 0.35 -16.99
CA ARG A 116 4.40 1.35 -17.39
C ARG A 116 5.82 0.79 -17.43
N GLU A 117 6.16 -0.02 -16.44
CA GLU A 117 7.51 -0.58 -16.34
C GLU A 117 7.74 -1.75 -17.27
N GLY A 118 6.66 -2.41 -17.68
CA GLY A 118 6.75 -3.56 -18.57
C GLY A 118 6.98 -3.21 -20.03
N LYS A 119 7.05 -1.94 -20.32
CA LYS A 119 7.37 -1.46 -21.68
C LYS A 119 8.84 -0.99 -21.79
#